data_65506d91d11829328d885c61839d7b9a
#
_entry.id   65506d91d11829328d885c61839d7b9a
#
_cell.length_a   1.000
_cell.length_b   1.000
_cell.length_c   1.000
_cell.angle_alpha   90.00
_cell.angle_beta   90.00
_cell.angle_gamma   90.00
#
_symmetry.space_group_name_H-M   'P 1'
#
loop_
_entity.id
_entity.type
_entity.pdbx_description
1 polymer ?
#
loop_
_entity_poly.entity_id
_entity_poly.type
_entity_poly.pdbx_seq_one_letter_code
_entity_poly.pdbx_strand_id
1 'polypeptide(L)'
;MKVDQIMAVRLTKWLALVALSAATSIAWAEGDPVAGHKKNHSCTGCHGIPGWRTAFPEVYKVPKLGGQHAAYIIAALKGYKSGERKHGTMQAIAASMTDQDMADLAAYYASAAK
;
A
#
# COMPACT_ATOMS: atom_id res chain seq x y z
N MET A 1 31.48 35.69 -30.47
CA MET A 1 30.41 35.43 -29.48
C MET A 1 30.89 35.86 -28.12
N LYS A 2 30.23 36.82 -27.47
CA LYS A 2 30.67 37.38 -26.22
C LYS A 2 30.50 36.33 -25.11
N VAL A 3 31.41 36.33 -24.11
CA VAL A 3 31.45 35.38 -23.01
C VAL A 3 30.11 35.30 -22.24
N ASP A 4 29.42 36.43 -22.17
CA ASP A 4 28.10 36.56 -21.53
C ASP A 4 27.00 35.71 -22.20
N GLN A 5 27.03 35.54 -23.52
CA GLN A 5 26.06 34.71 -24.25
C GLN A 5 26.32 33.22 -24.02
N ILE A 6 27.57 32.83 -23.86
CA ILE A 6 27.92 31.42 -23.62
C ILE A 6 27.51 31.01 -22.20
N MET A 7 27.68 31.90 -21.22
CA MET A 7 27.24 31.67 -19.85
C MET A 7 25.72 31.59 -19.76
N ALA A 8 24.98 32.51 -20.42
CA ALA A 8 23.51 32.49 -20.39
C ALA A 8 22.93 31.20 -20.98
N VAL A 9 23.45 30.73 -22.13
CA VAL A 9 23.01 29.49 -22.76
C VAL A 9 23.33 28.25 -21.92
N ARG A 10 24.45 28.26 -21.19
CA ARG A 10 24.79 27.16 -20.29
C ARG A 10 23.90 27.14 -19.07
N LEU A 11 23.62 28.30 -18.48
CA LEU A 11 22.77 28.42 -17.31
C LEU A 11 21.32 27.99 -17.59
N THR A 12 20.77 28.38 -18.76
CA THR A 12 19.42 27.96 -19.18
C THR A 12 19.31 26.47 -19.43
N LYS A 13 20.35 25.83 -19.98
CA LYS A 13 20.38 24.37 -20.16
C LYS A 13 20.40 23.59 -18.84
N TRP A 14 21.15 24.08 -17.87
CA TRP A 14 21.18 23.46 -16.53
C TRP A 14 19.87 23.64 -15.77
N LEU A 15 19.22 24.80 -15.87
CA LEU A 15 17.90 25.06 -15.28
C LEU A 15 16.80 24.19 -15.91
N ALA A 16 16.86 23.95 -17.22
CA ALA A 16 15.91 23.07 -17.90
C ALA A 16 16.08 21.60 -17.49
N LEU A 17 17.30 21.14 -17.24
CA LEU A 17 17.58 19.77 -16.76
C LEU A 17 17.09 19.55 -15.33
N VAL A 18 17.23 20.54 -14.46
CA VAL A 18 16.75 20.47 -13.08
C VAL A 18 15.23 20.49 -13.00
N ALA A 19 14.56 21.24 -13.89
CA ALA A 19 13.10 21.27 -13.93
C ALA A 19 12.47 19.94 -14.40
N LEU A 20 13.16 19.16 -15.24
CA LEU A 20 12.66 17.88 -15.76
C LEU A 20 12.78 16.75 -14.73
N SER A 21 13.70 16.86 -13.76
CA SER A 21 13.88 15.84 -12.71
C SER A 21 12.83 15.93 -11.58
N ALA A 22 12.07 17.01 -11.46
CA ALA A 22 11.07 17.22 -10.43
C ALA A 22 9.70 16.57 -10.71
N ALA A 23 9.51 15.95 -11.90
CA ALA A 23 8.21 15.42 -12.33
C ALA A 23 8.05 13.90 -12.15
N THR A 24 8.92 13.23 -11.40
CA THR A 24 8.66 11.86 -10.97
C THR A 24 7.75 11.86 -9.75
N SER A 25 6.48 12.18 -9.97
CA SER A 25 5.41 11.83 -9.04
C SER A 25 5.42 10.31 -8.90
N ILE A 26 5.77 9.81 -7.74
CA ILE A 26 5.50 8.43 -7.36
C ILE A 26 3.99 8.32 -7.34
N ALA A 27 3.40 7.85 -8.44
CA ALA A 27 1.99 7.48 -8.47
C ALA A 27 1.84 6.26 -7.55
N TRP A 28 1.49 6.52 -6.31
CA TRP A 28 0.94 5.46 -5.46
C TRP A 28 -0.34 5.02 -6.14
N ALA A 29 -0.44 3.75 -6.47
CA ALA A 29 -1.67 3.20 -7.01
C ALA A 29 -2.78 3.49 -5.98
N GLU A 30 -3.68 4.39 -6.34
CA GLU A 30 -4.85 4.69 -5.52
C GLU A 30 -5.72 3.44 -5.49
N GLY A 31 -6.04 2.94 -4.30
CA GLY A 31 -6.85 1.73 -4.16
C GLY A 31 -8.31 2.03 -4.43
N ASP A 32 -8.97 1.11 -5.11
CA ASP A 32 -10.41 1.15 -5.38
C ASP A 32 -11.17 0.37 -4.27
N PRO A 33 -11.98 1.02 -3.43
CA PRO A 33 -12.74 0.36 -2.37
C PRO A 33 -13.78 -0.63 -2.91
N VAL A 34 -14.31 -0.43 -4.12
CA VAL A 34 -15.27 -1.35 -4.74
C VAL A 34 -14.56 -2.63 -5.18
N ALA A 35 -13.37 -2.52 -5.77
CA ALA A 35 -12.53 -3.66 -6.08
C ALA A 35 -12.07 -4.38 -4.81
N GLY A 36 -11.71 -3.64 -3.77
CA GLY A 36 -11.36 -4.17 -2.45
C GLY A 36 -12.50 -4.97 -1.81
N HIS A 37 -13.74 -4.47 -1.89
CA HIS A 37 -14.91 -5.22 -1.45
C HIS A 37 -15.05 -6.57 -2.14
N LYS A 38 -14.84 -6.63 -3.45
CA LYS A 38 -14.90 -7.89 -4.22
C LYS A 38 -13.77 -8.85 -3.87
N LYS A 39 -12.63 -8.34 -3.44
CA LYS A 39 -11.43 -9.12 -3.11
C LYS A 39 -11.36 -9.58 -1.64
N ASN A 40 -12.24 -9.08 -0.78
CA ASN A 40 -12.14 -9.30 0.68
C ASN A 40 -12.62 -10.67 1.16
N HIS A 41 -13.08 -11.57 0.27
CA HIS A 41 -13.63 -12.87 0.64
C HIS A 41 -12.66 -13.74 1.47
N SER A 42 -11.36 -13.64 1.22
CA SER A 42 -10.35 -14.34 2.02
C SER A 42 -10.06 -13.68 3.37
N CYS A 43 -10.54 -12.47 3.59
CA CYS A 43 -10.33 -11.70 4.83
C CYS A 43 -11.49 -11.86 5.80
N THR A 44 -12.72 -11.80 5.28
CA THR A 44 -13.96 -11.74 6.08
C THR A 44 -14.21 -12.98 6.92
N GLY A 45 -13.70 -14.15 6.52
CA GLY A 45 -13.84 -15.38 7.28
C GLY A 45 -13.20 -15.34 8.68
N CYS A 46 -12.21 -14.47 8.86
CA CYS A 46 -11.57 -14.24 10.15
C CYS A 46 -11.80 -12.82 10.65
N HIS A 47 -11.52 -11.81 9.83
CA HIS A 47 -11.59 -10.40 10.20
C HIS A 47 -13.01 -9.80 10.20
N GLY A 48 -13.99 -10.51 9.62
CA GLY A 48 -15.40 -10.11 9.62
C GLY A 48 -16.20 -10.53 10.86
N ILE A 49 -15.61 -11.30 11.76
CA ILE A 49 -16.28 -11.84 12.95
C ILE A 49 -15.79 -11.10 14.19
N PRO A 50 -16.64 -10.28 14.86
CA PRO A 50 -16.23 -9.57 16.06
C PRO A 50 -15.72 -10.52 17.17
N GLY A 51 -14.57 -10.20 17.74
CA GLY A 51 -13.99 -10.97 18.83
C GLY A 51 -13.42 -12.35 18.45
N TRP A 52 -13.34 -12.64 17.15
CA TRP A 52 -12.82 -13.92 16.68
C TRP A 52 -11.39 -14.19 17.16
N ARG A 53 -11.15 -15.44 17.56
CA ARG A 53 -9.83 -15.95 17.94
C ARG A 53 -9.55 -17.23 17.17
N THR A 54 -8.34 -17.39 16.68
CA THR A 54 -7.86 -18.65 16.15
C THR A 54 -7.51 -19.59 17.32
N ALA A 55 -7.64 -20.88 17.10
CA ALA A 55 -7.32 -21.90 18.12
C ALA A 55 -6.08 -22.73 17.76
N PHE A 56 -5.71 -22.74 16.48
CA PHE A 56 -4.60 -23.55 15.97
C PHE A 56 -3.84 -22.77 14.86
N PRO A 57 -2.50 -22.87 14.77
CA PRO A 57 -1.58 -23.56 15.70
C PRO A 57 -1.39 -22.84 17.04
N GLU A 58 -1.80 -21.58 17.12
CA GLU A 58 -1.72 -20.75 18.32
C GLU A 58 -3.00 -19.91 18.48
N VAL A 59 -3.29 -19.51 19.70
CA VAL A 59 -4.45 -18.68 20.00
C VAL A 59 -4.11 -17.21 19.73
N TYR A 60 -4.63 -16.68 18.62
CA TYR A 60 -4.52 -15.27 18.30
C TYR A 60 -5.88 -14.59 18.28
N LYS A 61 -5.94 -13.38 18.84
CA LYS A 61 -7.07 -12.49 18.63
C LYS A 61 -6.95 -11.87 17.23
N VAL A 62 -7.93 -12.14 16.37
CA VAL A 62 -7.96 -11.59 15.02
C VAL A 62 -8.33 -10.10 15.09
N PRO A 63 -7.51 -9.20 14.56
CA PRO A 63 -7.76 -7.77 14.64
C PRO A 63 -8.92 -7.33 13.74
N LYS A 64 -9.66 -6.32 14.19
CA LYS A 64 -10.63 -5.59 13.37
C LYS A 64 -9.88 -4.76 12.34
N LEU A 65 -10.30 -4.82 11.07
CA LEU A 65 -9.69 -4.05 9.98
C LEU A 65 -10.44 -2.77 9.65
N GLY A 66 -11.78 -2.77 9.78
CA GLY A 66 -12.61 -1.61 9.45
C GLY A 66 -12.21 -0.37 10.23
N GLY A 67 -12.04 0.75 9.51
CA GLY A 67 -11.61 2.03 10.04
C GLY A 67 -10.12 2.17 10.30
N GLN A 68 -9.30 1.20 9.91
CA GLN A 68 -7.84 1.31 9.98
C GLN A 68 -7.31 2.20 8.84
N HIS A 69 -6.15 2.82 9.04
CA HIS A 69 -5.51 3.64 8.01
C HIS A 69 -5.03 2.79 6.84
N ALA A 70 -5.36 3.20 5.61
CA ALA A 70 -5.00 2.47 4.40
C ALA A 70 -3.48 2.22 4.30
N ALA A 71 -2.67 3.23 4.57
CA ALA A 71 -1.21 3.09 4.55
C ALA A 71 -0.69 2.02 5.53
N TYR A 72 -1.31 1.89 6.71
CA TYR A 72 -0.96 0.85 7.67
C TYR A 72 -1.33 -0.54 7.16
N ILE A 73 -2.52 -0.70 6.55
CA ILE A 73 -2.96 -1.99 6.00
C ILE A 73 -2.00 -2.44 4.90
N ILE A 74 -1.64 -1.54 3.98
CA ILE A 74 -0.68 -1.84 2.91
C ILE A 74 0.67 -2.26 3.49
N ALA A 75 1.22 -1.49 4.43
CA ALA A 75 2.49 -1.80 5.07
C ALA A 75 2.45 -3.16 5.80
N ALA A 76 1.35 -3.47 6.48
CA ALA A 76 1.16 -4.75 7.16
C ALA A 76 1.14 -5.93 6.18
N LEU A 77 0.37 -5.83 5.09
CA LEU A 77 0.29 -6.87 4.06
C LEU A 77 1.64 -7.08 3.36
N LYS A 78 2.35 -6.00 3.03
CA LYS A 78 3.72 -6.08 2.49
C LYS A 78 4.69 -6.74 3.48
N GLY A 79 4.61 -6.40 4.75
CA GLY A 79 5.41 -7.01 5.80
C GLY A 79 5.15 -8.51 5.96
N TYR A 80 3.90 -8.96 5.84
CA TYR A 80 3.59 -10.39 5.81
C TYR A 80 4.12 -11.07 4.54
N LYS A 81 3.95 -10.44 3.38
CA LYS A 81 4.45 -10.97 2.11
C LYS A 81 5.97 -11.09 2.08
N SER A 82 6.70 -10.13 2.62
CA SER A 82 8.16 -10.16 2.72
C SER A 82 8.70 -11.08 3.82
N GLY A 83 7.85 -11.46 4.77
CA GLY A 83 8.24 -12.24 5.94
C GLY A 83 8.82 -11.41 7.10
N GLU A 84 8.83 -10.08 7.02
CA GLU A 84 9.18 -9.21 8.15
C GLU A 84 8.19 -9.35 9.31
N ARG A 85 6.89 -9.49 9.00
CA ARG A 85 5.86 -9.84 9.98
C ARG A 85 5.62 -11.33 9.99
N LYS A 86 5.70 -11.93 11.18
CA LYS A 86 5.54 -13.38 11.37
C LYS A 86 4.12 -13.72 11.78
N HIS A 87 3.38 -14.36 10.90
CA HIS A 87 2.10 -15.00 11.15
C HIS A 87 1.77 -15.90 9.96
N GLY A 88 1.86 -17.22 10.12
CA GLY A 88 1.79 -18.17 9.02
C GLY A 88 0.58 -18.01 8.10
N THR A 89 -0.62 -17.87 8.67
CA THR A 89 -1.85 -17.66 7.88
C THR A 89 -1.80 -16.37 7.07
N MET A 90 -1.39 -15.25 7.69
CA MET A 90 -1.32 -13.97 6.99
C MET A 90 -0.21 -13.93 5.95
N GLN A 91 0.91 -14.60 6.18
CA GLN A 91 1.97 -14.76 5.18
C GLN A 91 1.47 -15.53 3.96
N ALA A 92 0.73 -16.63 4.16
CA ALA A 92 0.15 -17.41 3.08
C ALA A 92 -0.87 -16.60 2.27
N ILE A 93 -1.74 -15.83 2.93
CA ILE A 93 -2.72 -14.97 2.27
C ILE A 93 -2.04 -13.85 1.48
N ALA A 94 -1.09 -13.16 2.08
CA ALA A 94 -0.40 -12.03 1.44
C ALA A 94 0.53 -12.45 0.29
N ALA A 95 1.01 -13.69 0.28
CA ALA A 95 1.97 -14.20 -0.72
C ALA A 95 1.48 -14.04 -2.16
N SER A 96 0.19 -14.26 -2.41
CA SER A 96 -0.42 -14.18 -3.74
C SER A 96 -0.92 -12.79 -4.13
N MET A 97 -0.92 -11.82 -3.21
CA MET A 97 -1.45 -10.48 -3.46
C MET A 97 -0.47 -9.65 -4.29
N THR A 98 -1.01 -8.90 -5.25
CA THR A 98 -0.30 -7.82 -5.93
C THR A 98 -0.33 -6.54 -5.08
N ASP A 99 0.51 -5.56 -5.43
CA ASP A 99 0.48 -4.24 -4.77
C ASP A 99 -0.87 -3.55 -4.97
N GLN A 100 -1.52 -3.75 -6.13
CA GLN A 100 -2.86 -3.22 -6.38
C GLN A 100 -3.92 -3.91 -5.52
N ASP A 101 -3.84 -5.22 -5.31
CA ASP A 101 -4.76 -5.92 -4.41
C ASP A 101 -4.66 -5.39 -2.98
N MET A 102 -3.44 -5.15 -2.51
CA MET A 102 -3.21 -4.56 -1.18
C MET A 102 -3.76 -3.14 -1.08
N ALA A 103 -3.62 -2.32 -2.14
CA ALA A 103 -4.15 -0.96 -2.18
C ALA A 103 -5.68 -0.96 -2.17
N ASP A 104 -6.33 -1.81 -2.98
CA ASP A 104 -7.78 -1.92 -3.07
C ASP A 104 -8.40 -2.39 -1.74
N LEU A 105 -7.84 -3.44 -1.13
CA LEU A 105 -8.27 -3.92 0.18
C LEU A 105 -8.08 -2.85 1.26
N ALA A 106 -6.97 -2.13 1.23
CA ALA A 106 -6.70 -1.05 2.17
C ALA A 106 -7.71 0.09 2.04
N ALA A 107 -8.05 0.49 0.80
CA ALA A 107 -9.08 1.51 0.54
C ALA A 107 -10.45 1.06 1.05
N TYR A 108 -10.82 -0.19 0.81
CA TYR A 108 -12.09 -0.76 1.29
C TYR A 108 -12.18 -0.72 2.83
N TYR A 109 -11.19 -1.26 3.52
CA TYR A 109 -11.23 -1.30 4.99
C TYR A 109 -11.07 0.08 5.64
N ALA A 110 -10.30 0.99 5.05
CA ALA A 110 -10.18 2.35 5.55
C ALA A 110 -11.51 3.14 5.42
N SER A 111 -12.32 2.87 4.40
CA SER A 111 -13.62 3.48 4.20
C SER A 111 -14.75 2.84 5.02
N ALA A 112 -14.54 1.63 5.54
CA ALA A 112 -15.53 0.95 6.37
C ALA A 112 -15.73 1.67 7.70
N ALA A 113 -17.00 1.76 8.16
CA ALA A 113 -17.32 2.37 9.44
C ALA A 113 -16.55 1.70 10.61
N LYS A 114 -16.12 2.52 11.58
CA LYS A 114 -15.43 2.08 12.80
C LYS A 114 -16.37 1.32 13.73
#